data_dcf9e2caa11508acc0f270be5c5b5494
#
_entry.id   dcf9e2caa11508acc0f270be5c5b5494
#
_cell.length_a   1.000
_cell.length_b   1.000
_cell.length_c   1.000
_cell.angle_alpha   90.00
_cell.angle_beta   90.00
_cell.angle_gamma   90.00
#
_symmetry.space_group_name_H-M   'P 1'
#
loop_
_entity.id
_entity.type
_entity.pdbx_description
1 polymer ?
#
loop_
_entity_poly.entity_id
_entity_poly.type
_entity_poly.pdbx_seq_one_letter_code
_entity_poly.pdbx_strand_id
1 'polypeptide(L)'
;EWSFAEAERHFPMNRLIINEAHCRIWGPDYFYGTRSPYYMQIERALRSGRRIDSIGMQFHMFYRAEEEIAQTAVYYDPERIYDVLDTYAKLGRRIQLTELTIPAYAREAEDEALQAEILRNLYRMWFSHPAMEGIIYWNLVDGFAACAAQGDMTAGENYYHGGLLRHDFTPKEAYRVIRELFSRTWHTELTLETDTDELDFKGFYGVYELEIEAGGKTVRREIHLNRDSNSCFHIVI
;
A
#
# COMPACT_ATOMS: atom_id res chain seq x y z
N GLU A 1 3.46 7.12 23.95
CA GLU A 1 2.21 6.93 24.70
C GLU A 1 1.45 8.24 24.87
N TRP A 2 2.09 9.32 25.38
CA TRP A 2 1.46 10.63 25.58
C TRP A 2 0.86 11.20 24.29
N SER A 3 1.59 11.18 23.17
CA SER A 3 1.13 11.69 21.86
C SER A 3 -0.18 11.04 21.40
N PHE A 4 -0.31 9.72 21.58
CA PHE A 4 -1.54 9.01 21.21
C PHE A 4 -2.69 9.32 22.18
N ALA A 5 -2.42 9.52 23.48
CA ALA A 5 -3.44 9.97 24.43
C ALA A 5 -4.00 11.33 24.05
N GLU A 6 -3.15 12.27 23.65
CA GLU A 6 -3.59 13.57 23.16
C GLU A 6 -4.32 13.49 21.81
N ALA A 7 -3.84 12.64 20.90
CA ALA A 7 -4.50 12.41 19.63
C ALA A 7 -5.91 11.81 19.81
N GLU A 8 -6.08 10.83 20.68
CA GLU A 8 -7.38 10.26 21.03
C GLU A 8 -8.35 11.31 21.58
N ARG A 9 -7.84 12.20 22.45
CA ARG A 9 -8.63 13.27 23.06
C ARG A 9 -9.08 14.33 22.06
N HIS A 10 -8.18 14.73 21.15
CA HIS A 10 -8.44 15.84 20.21
C HIS A 10 -9.06 15.37 18.88
N PHE A 11 -8.84 14.12 18.49
CA PHE A 11 -9.28 13.56 17.22
C PHE A 11 -10.02 12.22 17.43
N PRO A 12 -11.12 12.21 18.20
CA PRO A 12 -11.81 10.96 18.58
C PRO A 12 -12.39 10.20 17.40
N MET A 13 -12.75 10.91 16.32
CA MET A 13 -13.35 10.31 15.11
C MET A 13 -12.33 9.94 14.03
N ASN A 14 -11.07 10.38 14.16
CA ASN A 14 -10.04 10.08 13.19
C ASN A 14 -9.41 8.71 13.45
N ARG A 15 -8.98 8.05 12.39
CA ARG A 15 -8.10 6.88 12.52
C ARG A 15 -6.70 7.35 12.94
N LEU A 16 -6.13 6.67 13.92
CA LEU A 16 -4.81 6.99 14.44
C LEU A 16 -3.80 5.98 13.93
N ILE A 17 -2.80 6.49 13.20
CA ILE A 17 -1.74 5.67 12.62
C ILE A 17 -0.45 5.98 13.37
N ILE A 18 0.23 4.95 13.84
CA ILE A 18 1.63 5.09 14.24
C ILE A 18 2.49 4.88 13.00
N ASN A 19 3.40 5.81 12.74
CA ASN A 19 4.28 5.73 11.58
C ASN A 19 5.73 5.74 12.02
N GLU A 20 6.54 4.89 11.43
CA GLU A 20 7.97 4.94 11.64
C GLU A 20 8.61 5.94 10.67
N ALA A 21 9.77 6.44 11.03
CA ALA A 21 10.45 7.48 10.26
C ALA A 21 11.55 6.93 9.34
N HIS A 22 11.65 5.60 9.18
CA HIS A 22 12.75 5.01 8.45
C HIS A 22 12.44 3.62 7.89
N CYS A 23 12.79 3.39 6.62
CA CYS A 23 12.60 2.10 5.93
C CYS A 23 13.40 0.92 6.53
N ARG A 24 14.26 1.15 7.52
CA ARG A 24 15.11 0.12 8.13
C ARG A 24 14.38 -1.05 8.76
N ILE A 25 13.09 -0.89 9.10
CA ILE A 25 12.30 -2.00 9.66
C ILE A 25 12.27 -3.24 8.76
N TRP A 26 12.53 -3.08 7.47
CA TRP A 26 12.63 -4.15 6.49
C TRP A 26 14.04 -4.78 6.43
N GLY A 27 15.04 -4.07 6.94
CA GLY A 27 16.44 -4.45 6.83
C GLY A 27 16.91 -5.45 7.90
N PRO A 28 17.97 -6.23 7.61
CA PRO A 28 18.49 -7.23 8.52
C PRO A 28 19.04 -6.63 9.82
N ASP A 29 19.49 -5.38 9.80
CA ASP A 29 20.08 -4.70 10.97
C ASP A 29 19.03 -4.10 11.92
N TYR A 30 17.76 -4.15 11.57
CA TYR A 30 16.67 -3.52 12.34
C TYR A 30 15.50 -4.45 12.63
N PHE A 31 15.29 -5.44 11.79
CA PHE A 31 14.22 -6.40 11.96
C PHE A 31 14.70 -7.62 12.75
N TYR A 32 14.23 -7.70 13.98
CA TYR A 32 14.50 -8.81 14.92
C TYR A 32 13.18 -9.50 15.34
N GLY A 33 12.23 -9.62 14.41
CA GLY A 33 10.90 -10.13 14.70
C GLY A 33 10.18 -9.28 15.77
N THR A 34 9.56 -9.92 16.74
CA THR A 34 8.85 -9.22 17.83
C THR A 34 9.78 -8.44 18.80
N ARG A 35 11.10 -8.54 18.63
CA ARG A 35 12.09 -7.77 19.40
C ARG A 35 12.56 -6.52 18.66
N SER A 36 12.03 -6.26 17.48
CA SER A 36 12.31 -5.01 16.76
C SER A 36 11.85 -3.81 17.57
N PRO A 37 12.65 -2.74 17.66
CA PRO A 37 12.31 -1.57 18.48
C PRO A 37 10.92 -1.01 18.16
N TYR A 38 10.59 -0.90 16.89
CA TYR A 38 9.29 -0.39 16.44
C TYR A 38 8.13 -1.31 16.86
N TYR A 39 8.30 -2.63 16.75
CA TYR A 39 7.31 -3.59 17.23
C TYR A 39 7.05 -3.44 18.73
N MET A 40 8.13 -3.42 19.53
CA MET A 40 8.02 -3.28 20.99
C MET A 40 7.39 -1.94 21.40
N GLN A 41 7.66 -0.87 20.67
CA GLN A 41 7.05 0.43 20.91
C GLN A 41 5.53 0.40 20.71
N ILE A 42 5.09 -0.23 19.60
CA ILE A 42 3.66 -0.38 19.30
C ILE A 42 2.98 -1.28 20.34
N GLU A 43 3.58 -2.44 20.61
CA GLU A 43 3.06 -3.39 21.58
C GLU A 43 2.87 -2.75 22.96
N ARG A 44 3.86 -1.99 23.42
CA ARG A 44 3.79 -1.25 24.67
C ARG A 44 2.65 -0.22 24.68
N ALA A 45 2.49 0.54 23.61
CA ALA A 45 1.42 1.52 23.50
C ALA A 45 0.04 0.86 23.53
N LEU A 46 -0.14 -0.25 22.81
CA LEU A 46 -1.37 -1.03 22.83
C LEU A 46 -1.68 -1.62 24.20
N ARG A 47 -0.66 -2.18 24.88
CA ARG A 47 -0.81 -2.71 26.26
C ARG A 47 -1.13 -1.66 27.29
N SER A 48 -0.73 -0.41 27.07
CA SER A 48 -1.12 0.73 27.92
C SER A 48 -2.48 1.33 27.58
N GLY A 49 -3.26 0.64 26.73
CA GLY A 49 -4.63 1.03 26.35
C GLY A 49 -4.69 2.16 25.32
N ARG A 50 -3.60 2.47 24.61
CA ARG A 50 -3.65 3.49 23.53
C ARG A 50 -4.32 2.94 22.29
N ARG A 51 -5.16 3.78 21.69
CA ARG A 51 -5.77 3.49 20.39
C ARG A 51 -4.75 3.69 19.29
N ILE A 52 -4.43 2.63 18.60
CA ILE A 52 -3.67 2.61 17.34
C ILE A 52 -4.52 1.82 16.36
N ASP A 53 -4.98 2.45 15.30
CA ASP A 53 -5.87 1.83 14.32
C ASP A 53 -5.09 1.15 13.20
N SER A 54 -3.93 1.72 12.82
CA SER A 54 -3.07 1.15 11.80
C SER A 54 -1.58 1.39 12.09
N ILE A 55 -0.75 0.54 11.53
CA ILE A 55 0.71 0.60 11.59
C ILE A 55 1.21 1.09 10.25
N GLY A 56 1.85 2.26 10.24
CA GLY A 56 2.46 2.84 9.05
C GLY A 56 3.91 2.40 8.88
N MET A 57 4.31 2.12 7.66
CA MET A 57 5.66 1.68 7.30
C MET A 57 6.13 2.43 6.06
N GLN A 58 7.37 2.90 6.07
CA GLN A 58 8.02 3.50 4.90
C GLN A 58 8.81 2.45 4.12
N PHE A 59 8.90 2.61 2.81
CA PHE A 59 9.69 1.74 1.93
C PHE A 59 10.37 2.57 0.85
N HIS A 60 11.43 3.29 1.25
CA HIS A 60 12.23 4.12 0.36
C HIS A 60 13.55 3.44 0.03
N MET A 61 13.83 3.28 -1.24
CA MET A 61 15.09 2.73 -1.73
C MET A 61 16.04 3.86 -2.18
N PHE A 62 16.30 4.82 -1.29
CA PHE A 62 17.17 5.96 -1.53
C PHE A 62 18.66 5.59 -1.39
N TYR A 63 19.13 4.70 -2.24
CA TYR A 63 20.53 4.32 -2.36
C TYR A 63 21.13 4.91 -3.64
N ARG A 64 22.46 5.14 -3.65
CA ARG A 64 23.11 5.57 -4.87
C ARG A 64 23.04 4.48 -5.94
N ALA A 65 23.01 4.90 -7.21
CA ALA A 65 22.85 3.97 -8.33
C ALA A 65 23.91 2.87 -8.38
N GLU A 66 25.13 3.19 -7.97
CA GLU A 66 26.28 2.27 -7.94
C GLU A 66 26.13 1.21 -6.84
N GLU A 67 25.37 1.51 -5.79
CA GLU A 67 25.19 0.68 -4.60
C GLU A 67 23.85 -0.06 -4.61
N GLU A 68 22.92 0.32 -5.51
CA GLU A 68 21.52 -0.10 -5.46
C GLU A 68 21.37 -1.59 -5.29
N ILE A 69 21.91 -2.40 -6.19
CA ILE A 69 21.71 -3.86 -6.17
C ILE A 69 22.23 -4.46 -4.87
N ALA A 70 23.40 -4.04 -4.41
CA ALA A 70 24.02 -4.56 -3.18
C ALA A 70 23.21 -4.19 -1.93
N GLN A 71 22.62 -3.00 -1.91
CA GLN A 71 21.89 -2.49 -0.76
C GLN A 71 20.41 -2.91 -0.74
N THR A 72 19.79 -3.04 -1.91
CA THR A 72 18.33 -3.24 -1.98
C THR A 72 17.89 -4.69 -2.15
N ALA A 73 18.76 -5.59 -2.57
CA ALA A 73 18.41 -6.99 -2.83
C ALA A 73 17.67 -7.65 -1.65
N VAL A 74 18.10 -7.37 -0.42
CA VAL A 74 17.48 -7.91 0.81
C VAL A 74 16.05 -7.37 1.04
N TYR A 75 15.76 -6.15 0.57
CA TYR A 75 14.43 -5.53 0.72
C TYR A 75 13.42 -6.05 -0.30
N TYR A 76 13.89 -6.62 -1.40
CA TYR A 76 13.05 -7.20 -2.45
C TYR A 76 12.84 -8.71 -2.28
N ASP A 77 13.44 -9.31 -1.24
CA ASP A 77 13.24 -10.72 -0.91
C ASP A 77 11.81 -10.97 -0.42
N PRO A 78 11.01 -11.79 -1.14
CA PRO A 78 9.63 -12.10 -0.76
C PRO A 78 9.51 -12.71 0.65
N GLU A 79 10.42 -13.60 1.04
CA GLU A 79 10.37 -14.25 2.36
C GLU A 79 10.55 -13.19 3.45
N ARG A 80 11.48 -12.26 3.27
CA ARG A 80 11.70 -11.15 4.18
C ARG A 80 10.47 -10.24 4.28
N ILE A 81 9.87 -9.87 3.16
CA ILE A 81 8.69 -9.00 3.14
C ILE A 81 7.55 -9.64 3.92
N TYR A 82 7.25 -10.92 3.67
CA TYR A 82 6.19 -11.62 4.40
C TYR A 82 6.52 -11.82 5.88
N ASP A 83 7.76 -12.13 6.23
CA ASP A 83 8.18 -12.27 7.63
C ASP A 83 7.97 -10.97 8.43
N VAL A 84 8.31 -9.82 7.83
CA VAL A 84 8.03 -8.51 8.44
C VAL A 84 6.53 -8.30 8.59
N LEU A 85 5.75 -8.46 7.53
CA LEU A 85 4.31 -8.24 7.55
C LEU A 85 3.60 -9.18 8.54
N ASP A 86 3.91 -10.48 8.52
CA ASP A 86 3.36 -11.47 9.44
C ASP A 86 3.73 -11.16 10.91
N THR A 87 4.93 -10.66 11.13
CA THR A 87 5.35 -10.26 12.47
C THR A 87 4.52 -9.11 12.99
N TYR A 88 4.39 -8.02 12.22
CA TYR A 88 3.61 -6.86 12.67
C TYR A 88 2.10 -7.13 12.69
N ALA A 89 1.60 -8.03 11.85
CA ALA A 89 0.20 -8.47 11.88
C ALA A 89 -0.21 -9.12 13.22
N LYS A 90 0.74 -9.70 13.98
CA LYS A 90 0.51 -10.24 15.33
C LYS A 90 0.02 -9.20 16.33
N LEU A 91 0.24 -7.92 16.07
CA LEU A 91 -0.29 -6.81 16.87
C LEU A 91 -1.81 -6.59 16.66
N GLY A 92 -2.44 -7.32 15.74
CA GLY A 92 -3.88 -7.23 15.49
C GLY A 92 -4.30 -5.89 14.88
N ARG A 93 -3.42 -5.23 14.14
CA ARG A 93 -3.68 -3.95 13.48
C ARG A 93 -3.43 -4.08 11.99
N ARG A 94 -4.13 -3.23 11.20
CA ARG A 94 -3.88 -3.10 9.77
C ARG A 94 -2.54 -2.44 9.52
N ILE A 95 -1.93 -2.75 8.39
CA ILE A 95 -0.64 -2.22 7.97
C ILE A 95 -0.85 -1.34 6.74
N GLN A 96 -0.21 -0.19 6.71
CA GLN A 96 -0.14 0.68 5.54
C GLN A 96 1.31 0.93 5.17
N LEU A 97 1.62 0.85 3.89
CA LEU A 97 2.80 1.52 3.37
C LEU A 97 2.45 2.99 3.21
N THR A 98 2.96 3.81 4.12
CA THR A 98 2.65 5.24 4.15
C THR A 98 3.51 6.06 3.20
N GLU A 99 4.65 5.51 2.81
CA GLU A 99 5.57 6.15 1.88
C GLU A 99 6.35 5.08 1.11
N LEU A 100 6.30 5.14 -0.20
CA LEU A 100 6.96 4.19 -1.09
C LEU A 100 7.71 4.94 -2.19
N THR A 101 9.01 4.67 -2.35
CA THR A 101 9.80 5.14 -3.49
C THR A 101 10.71 4.05 -4.00
N ILE A 102 10.60 3.74 -5.28
CA ILE A 102 11.53 2.89 -6.02
C ILE A 102 12.24 3.76 -7.06
N PRO A 103 13.57 3.86 -7.05
CA PRO A 103 14.32 4.66 -8.01
C PRO A 103 14.22 4.13 -9.44
N ALA A 104 14.37 5.04 -10.41
CA ALA A 104 14.62 4.70 -11.80
C ALA A 104 15.98 5.24 -12.28
N TYR A 105 16.62 6.13 -11.55
CA TYR A 105 17.87 6.83 -11.82
C TYR A 105 17.98 7.50 -13.21
N ALA A 106 17.23 7.05 -14.21
CA ALA A 106 17.18 7.57 -15.59
C ALA A 106 18.53 7.65 -16.30
N ARG A 107 19.44 6.71 -16.02
CA ARG A 107 20.75 6.59 -16.70
C ARG A 107 20.58 5.94 -18.08
N GLU A 108 19.68 4.97 -18.18
CA GLU A 108 19.38 4.17 -19.35
C GLU A 108 17.87 3.96 -19.49
N ALA A 109 17.41 3.59 -20.68
CA ALA A 109 15.98 3.36 -20.93
C ALA A 109 15.42 2.20 -20.09
N GLU A 110 16.25 1.23 -19.77
CA GLU A 110 15.95 0.05 -18.98
C GLU A 110 15.67 0.37 -17.51
N ASP A 111 16.18 1.48 -16.97
CA ASP A 111 15.98 1.87 -15.57
C ASP A 111 14.49 2.10 -15.25
N GLU A 112 13.70 2.69 -16.15
CA GLU A 112 12.25 2.85 -15.95
C GLU A 112 11.51 1.51 -16.06
N ALA A 113 11.96 0.60 -16.93
CA ALA A 113 11.37 -0.74 -17.03
C ALA A 113 11.66 -1.57 -15.78
N LEU A 114 12.87 -1.46 -15.22
CA LEU A 114 13.23 -2.12 -13.96
C LEU A 114 12.40 -1.57 -12.79
N GLN A 115 12.25 -0.25 -12.67
CA GLN A 115 11.36 0.37 -11.68
C GLN A 115 9.94 -0.21 -11.78
N ALA A 116 9.41 -0.32 -12.99
CA ALA A 116 8.07 -0.82 -13.23
C ALA A 116 7.92 -2.30 -12.81
N GLU A 117 8.91 -3.13 -13.10
CA GLU A 117 8.89 -4.55 -12.75
C GLU A 117 9.01 -4.76 -11.23
N ILE A 118 9.90 -4.02 -10.56
CA ILE A 118 10.01 -4.04 -9.09
C ILE A 118 8.67 -3.63 -8.46
N LEU A 119 8.07 -2.55 -8.92
CA LEU A 119 6.79 -2.08 -8.39
C LEU A 119 5.66 -3.09 -8.65
N ARG A 120 5.60 -3.72 -9.83
CA ARG A 120 4.63 -4.77 -10.13
C ARG A 120 4.69 -5.90 -9.09
N ASN A 121 5.90 -6.38 -8.80
CA ASN A 121 6.11 -7.48 -7.88
C ASN A 121 5.81 -7.09 -6.43
N LEU A 122 6.30 -5.94 -5.98
CA LEU A 122 6.06 -5.43 -4.64
C LEU A 122 4.56 -5.19 -4.38
N TYR A 123 3.86 -4.51 -5.28
CA TYR A 123 2.42 -4.27 -5.13
C TYR A 123 1.63 -5.57 -5.05
N ARG A 124 2.00 -6.59 -5.84
CA ARG A 124 1.34 -7.91 -5.77
C ARG A 124 1.57 -8.60 -4.44
N MET A 125 2.77 -8.54 -3.89
CA MET A 125 3.08 -9.10 -2.57
C MET A 125 2.27 -8.39 -1.48
N TRP A 126 2.32 -7.07 -1.43
CA TRP A 126 1.58 -6.30 -0.42
C TRP A 126 0.07 -6.47 -0.55
N PHE A 127 -0.48 -6.39 -1.75
CA PHE A 127 -1.92 -6.58 -1.97
C PHE A 127 -2.40 -7.98 -1.54
N SER A 128 -1.56 -8.99 -1.65
CA SER A 128 -1.93 -10.36 -1.25
C SER A 128 -1.91 -10.58 0.27
N HIS A 129 -1.25 -9.71 1.04
CA HIS A 129 -1.10 -9.90 2.47
C HIS A 129 -2.36 -9.42 3.23
N PRO A 130 -2.98 -10.29 4.06
CA PRO A 130 -4.29 -10.00 4.66
C PRO A 130 -4.31 -8.84 5.64
N ALA A 131 -3.18 -8.44 6.23
CA ALA A 131 -3.10 -7.29 7.13
C ALA A 131 -2.92 -5.96 6.40
N MET A 132 -2.55 -5.98 5.12
CA MET A 132 -2.38 -4.74 4.34
C MET A 132 -3.73 -4.09 4.05
N GLU A 133 -3.77 -2.76 4.16
CA GLU A 133 -4.97 -1.96 3.85
C GLU A 133 -4.71 -0.77 2.93
N GLY A 134 -3.45 -0.38 2.72
CA GLY A 134 -3.13 0.76 1.87
C GLY A 134 -1.67 0.88 1.50
N ILE A 135 -1.41 1.50 0.34
CA ILE A 135 -0.08 1.83 -0.16
C ILE A 135 -0.13 3.26 -0.70
N ILE A 136 0.72 4.13 -0.17
CA ILE A 136 0.84 5.52 -0.60
C ILE A 136 2.18 5.68 -1.29
N TYR A 137 2.15 6.13 -2.54
CA TYR A 137 3.35 6.40 -3.30
C TYR A 137 3.90 7.78 -2.95
N TRP A 138 5.22 7.88 -2.77
CA TRP A 138 5.92 9.11 -2.46
C TRP A 138 6.57 9.70 -3.73
N ASN A 139 6.46 11.03 -3.92
CA ASN A 139 6.98 11.74 -5.09
C ASN A 139 6.35 11.29 -6.42
N LEU A 140 5.10 11.72 -6.66
CA LEU A 140 4.36 11.34 -7.87
C LEU A 140 5.06 11.75 -9.16
N VAL A 141 5.69 12.92 -9.18
CA VAL A 141 6.30 13.55 -10.37
C VAL A 141 7.78 13.81 -10.12
N ASP A 142 8.63 13.39 -11.05
CA ASP A 142 10.06 13.72 -11.02
C ASP A 142 10.30 15.22 -11.01
N GLY A 143 11.30 15.67 -10.27
CA GLY A 143 11.68 17.07 -10.22
C GLY A 143 10.88 17.95 -9.26
N PHE A 144 9.97 17.36 -8.47
CA PHE A 144 9.15 18.10 -7.49
C PHE A 144 9.37 17.61 -6.06
N ALA A 145 10.42 16.84 -5.80
CA ALA A 145 10.71 16.32 -4.48
C ALA A 145 11.07 17.43 -3.48
N ALA A 146 10.82 17.17 -2.21
CA ALA A 146 11.19 18.08 -1.13
C ALA A 146 12.71 18.28 -1.05
N CYS A 147 13.12 19.45 -0.53
CA CYS A 147 14.52 19.80 -0.31
C CYS A 147 15.40 19.88 -1.57
N ALA A 148 14.80 20.01 -2.76
CA ALA A 148 15.50 20.26 -4.01
C ALA A 148 14.81 21.40 -4.78
N ALA A 149 15.57 22.13 -5.61
CA ALA A 149 14.95 23.08 -6.52
C ALA A 149 14.11 22.33 -7.55
N GLN A 150 12.96 22.90 -7.93
CA GLN A 150 12.10 22.31 -8.94
C GLN A 150 12.86 22.07 -10.25
N GLY A 151 12.82 20.85 -10.75
CA GLY A 151 13.50 20.44 -11.98
C GLY A 151 15.00 20.17 -11.82
N ASP A 152 15.58 20.39 -10.65
CA ASP A 152 16.97 19.97 -10.40
C ASP A 152 17.01 18.47 -10.11
N MET A 153 17.30 17.70 -11.15
CA MET A 153 17.36 16.24 -11.08
C MET A 153 18.67 15.71 -10.49
N THR A 154 19.55 16.57 -10.00
CA THR A 154 20.84 16.19 -9.41
C THR A 154 20.84 16.30 -7.88
N ALA A 155 19.80 16.89 -7.30
CA ALA A 155 19.72 17.22 -5.88
C ALA A 155 18.57 16.52 -5.16
N GLY A 156 18.79 16.25 -3.88
CA GLY A 156 17.78 15.69 -2.98
C GLY A 156 17.19 14.39 -3.53
N GLU A 157 15.90 14.19 -3.30
CA GLU A 157 15.19 12.99 -3.77
C GLU A 157 14.94 12.99 -5.28
N ASN A 158 15.05 14.14 -5.97
CA ASN A 158 14.94 14.19 -7.43
C ASN A 158 16.01 13.33 -8.12
N TYR A 159 17.21 13.20 -7.51
CA TYR A 159 18.30 12.36 -8.01
C TYR A 159 17.87 10.92 -8.32
N TYR A 160 16.92 10.39 -7.58
CA TYR A 160 16.48 9.01 -7.71
C TYR A 160 15.49 8.78 -8.85
N HIS A 161 14.97 9.83 -9.49
CA HIS A 161 13.94 9.70 -10.51
C HIS A 161 12.80 8.77 -10.08
N GLY A 162 12.43 8.85 -8.78
CA GLY A 162 11.49 7.93 -8.15
C GLY A 162 10.01 8.16 -8.53
N GLY A 163 9.69 9.24 -9.26
CA GLY A 163 8.31 9.55 -9.66
C GLY A 163 7.69 8.49 -10.57
N LEU A 164 6.37 8.45 -10.59
CA LEU A 164 5.59 7.67 -11.55
C LEU A 164 5.39 8.44 -12.87
N LEU A 165 5.52 9.75 -12.82
CA LEU A 165 5.49 10.65 -13.96
C LEU A 165 6.84 11.31 -14.10
N ARG A 166 7.26 11.59 -15.35
CA ARG A 166 8.44 12.40 -15.63
C ARG A 166 8.16 13.88 -15.31
N HIS A 167 9.19 14.71 -15.31
CA HIS A 167 9.07 16.14 -15.03
C HIS A 167 8.07 16.88 -15.92
N ASP A 168 7.89 16.44 -17.16
CA ASP A 168 6.92 16.97 -18.12
C ASP A 168 5.51 16.37 -17.96
N PHE A 169 5.25 15.63 -16.87
CA PHE A 169 4.02 14.92 -16.56
C PHE A 169 3.70 13.74 -17.49
N THR A 170 4.61 13.33 -18.36
CA THR A 170 4.39 12.11 -19.15
C THR A 170 4.51 10.86 -18.28
N PRO A 171 3.58 9.87 -18.44
CA PRO A 171 3.60 8.65 -17.62
C PRO A 171 4.80 7.76 -17.93
N LYS A 172 5.50 7.33 -16.88
CA LYS A 172 6.46 6.23 -16.93
C LYS A 172 5.77 4.87 -17.04
N GLU A 173 6.53 3.82 -17.31
CA GLU A 173 6.04 2.45 -17.32
C GLU A 173 5.48 2.07 -15.93
N ALA A 174 6.12 2.49 -14.86
CA ALA A 174 5.68 2.28 -13.48
C ALA A 174 4.24 2.78 -13.22
N TYR A 175 3.87 3.96 -13.75
CA TYR A 175 2.50 4.46 -13.67
C TYR A 175 1.51 3.53 -14.38
N ARG A 176 1.88 3.05 -15.58
CA ARG A 176 1.02 2.16 -16.37
C ARG A 176 0.79 0.84 -15.65
N VAL A 177 1.85 0.28 -15.07
CA VAL A 177 1.78 -0.96 -14.27
C VAL A 177 0.84 -0.81 -13.09
N ILE A 178 1.00 0.24 -12.27
CA ILE A 178 0.15 0.46 -11.09
C ILE A 178 -1.30 0.68 -11.52
N ARG A 179 -1.53 1.49 -12.55
CA ARG A 179 -2.87 1.70 -13.10
C ARG A 179 -3.52 0.40 -13.56
N GLU A 180 -2.78 -0.46 -14.26
CA GLU A 180 -3.27 -1.76 -14.73
C GLU A 180 -3.66 -2.67 -13.57
N LEU A 181 -2.83 -2.74 -12.52
CA LEU A 181 -3.12 -3.54 -11.33
C LEU A 181 -4.46 -3.12 -10.70
N PHE A 182 -4.69 -1.83 -10.49
CA PHE A 182 -5.89 -1.36 -9.81
C PHE A 182 -7.13 -1.29 -10.71
N SER A 183 -6.97 -0.91 -11.99
CA SER A 183 -8.12 -0.69 -12.87
C SER A 183 -8.53 -1.93 -13.68
N ARG A 184 -7.72 -3.01 -13.68
CA ARG A 184 -7.99 -4.22 -14.45
C ARG A 184 -7.74 -5.49 -13.64
N THR A 185 -6.51 -5.67 -13.14
CA THR A 185 -6.10 -6.94 -12.50
C THR A 185 -6.87 -7.20 -11.21
N TRP A 186 -7.06 -6.17 -10.40
CA TRP A 186 -7.79 -6.22 -9.11
C TRP A 186 -9.18 -5.60 -9.18
N HIS A 187 -9.69 -5.41 -10.37
CA HIS A 187 -11.05 -4.97 -10.61
C HIS A 187 -11.96 -6.18 -10.85
N THR A 188 -13.14 -6.17 -10.27
CA THR A 188 -14.15 -7.20 -10.48
C THR A 188 -15.32 -6.58 -11.24
N GLU A 189 -15.59 -7.07 -12.43
CA GLU A 189 -16.73 -6.72 -13.25
C GLU A 189 -17.33 -8.02 -13.79
N LEU A 190 -18.58 -8.31 -13.45
CA LEU A 190 -19.25 -9.57 -13.76
C LEU A 190 -20.67 -9.30 -14.21
N THR A 191 -21.13 -10.07 -15.18
CA THR A 191 -22.54 -10.24 -15.49
C THR A 191 -22.89 -11.69 -15.23
N LEU A 192 -23.88 -11.91 -14.37
CA LEU A 192 -24.29 -13.23 -13.92
C LEU A 192 -25.79 -13.39 -14.08
N GLU A 193 -26.23 -14.59 -14.42
CA GLU A 193 -27.63 -14.96 -14.51
C GLU A 193 -27.94 -16.09 -13.53
N THR A 194 -29.10 -16.06 -12.94
CA THR A 194 -29.60 -17.11 -12.06
C THR A 194 -31.10 -17.34 -12.28
N ASP A 195 -31.56 -18.54 -12.11
CA ASP A 195 -32.97 -18.94 -12.10
C ASP A 195 -33.55 -19.10 -10.68
N THR A 196 -32.71 -18.79 -9.67
CA THR A 196 -33.07 -18.81 -8.25
C THR A 196 -33.03 -17.40 -7.66
N ASP A 197 -33.40 -17.25 -6.39
CA ASP A 197 -33.30 -16.03 -5.59
C ASP A 197 -31.93 -15.87 -4.89
N GLU A 198 -31.00 -16.79 -5.15
CA GLU A 198 -29.64 -16.76 -4.61
C GLU A 198 -28.61 -16.70 -5.75
N LEU A 199 -27.54 -15.92 -5.53
CA LEU A 199 -26.42 -15.79 -6.45
C LEU A 199 -25.11 -15.60 -5.67
N ASP A 200 -24.12 -16.42 -6.01
CA ASP A 200 -22.77 -16.35 -5.44
C ASP A 200 -21.76 -15.84 -6.45
N PHE A 201 -20.85 -14.99 -6.00
CA PHE A 201 -19.70 -14.58 -6.81
C PHE A 201 -18.43 -14.44 -5.96
N LYS A 202 -17.27 -14.47 -6.63
CA LYS A 202 -15.97 -14.12 -6.05
C LYS A 202 -15.50 -12.80 -6.61
N GLY A 203 -15.04 -11.90 -5.73
CA GLY A 203 -14.46 -10.62 -6.10
C GLY A 203 -13.42 -10.15 -5.11
N PHE A 204 -12.68 -9.13 -5.50
CA PHE A 204 -11.76 -8.46 -4.59
C PHE A 204 -12.54 -7.65 -3.55
N TYR A 205 -11.95 -7.42 -2.38
CA TYR A 205 -12.57 -6.53 -1.40
C TYR A 205 -12.69 -5.11 -1.95
N GLY A 206 -13.86 -4.50 -1.74
CA GLY A 206 -14.16 -3.18 -2.25
C GLY A 206 -15.65 -2.84 -2.19
N VAL A 207 -15.97 -1.69 -2.73
CA VAL A 207 -17.35 -1.24 -2.93
C VAL A 207 -17.81 -1.70 -4.31
N TYR A 208 -18.97 -2.33 -4.37
CA TYR A 208 -19.60 -2.83 -5.59
C TYR A 208 -20.89 -2.09 -5.87
N GLU A 209 -21.04 -1.65 -7.08
CA GLU A 209 -22.32 -1.21 -7.62
C GLU A 209 -22.99 -2.42 -8.29
N LEU A 210 -24.14 -2.81 -7.78
CA LEU A 210 -24.96 -3.90 -8.33
C LEU A 210 -26.11 -3.32 -9.13
N GLU A 211 -26.30 -3.81 -10.33
CA GLU A 211 -27.52 -3.62 -11.11
C GLU A 211 -28.20 -4.99 -11.24
N ILE A 212 -29.42 -5.08 -10.72
CA ILE A 212 -30.16 -6.34 -10.63
C ILE A 212 -31.46 -6.19 -11.41
N GLU A 213 -31.64 -7.07 -12.38
CA GLU A 213 -32.88 -7.13 -13.19
C GLU A 213 -33.67 -8.38 -12.82
N ALA A 214 -34.90 -8.19 -12.35
CA ALA A 214 -35.82 -9.29 -12.08
C ALA A 214 -37.25 -8.88 -12.20
N GLY A 215 -38.11 -9.73 -12.79
CA GLY A 215 -39.54 -9.50 -12.95
C GLY A 215 -39.88 -8.22 -13.71
N GLY A 216 -39.03 -7.80 -14.65
CA GLY A 216 -39.19 -6.56 -15.42
C GLY A 216 -38.84 -5.28 -14.65
N LYS A 217 -38.27 -5.37 -13.49
CA LYS A 217 -37.77 -4.24 -12.70
C LYS A 217 -36.26 -4.26 -12.66
N THR A 218 -35.63 -3.06 -12.56
CA THR A 218 -34.19 -2.86 -12.35
C THR A 218 -33.99 -2.16 -11.04
N VAL A 219 -33.12 -2.70 -10.20
CA VAL A 219 -32.74 -2.12 -8.91
C VAL A 219 -31.23 -1.95 -8.85
N ARG A 220 -30.78 -0.78 -8.42
CA ARG A 220 -29.36 -0.50 -8.18
C ARG A 220 -29.08 -0.47 -6.68
N ARG A 221 -28.01 -1.11 -6.27
CA ARG A 221 -27.55 -1.16 -4.86
C ARG A 221 -26.05 -1.05 -4.82
N GLU A 222 -25.56 -0.40 -3.76
CA GLU A 222 -24.17 -0.44 -3.36
C GLU A 222 -24.00 -1.46 -2.23
N ILE A 223 -22.99 -2.30 -2.34
CA ILE A 223 -22.58 -3.21 -1.26
C ILE A 223 -21.08 -3.04 -0.98
N HIS A 224 -20.66 -3.28 0.24
CA HIS A 224 -19.26 -3.25 0.63
C HIS A 224 -18.80 -4.66 1.00
N LEU A 225 -18.07 -5.30 0.09
CA LEU A 225 -17.42 -6.57 0.35
C LEU A 225 -16.11 -6.31 1.08
N ASN A 226 -16.00 -6.75 2.32
CA ASN A 226 -14.78 -6.64 3.09
C ASN A 226 -14.59 -7.89 3.97
N ARG A 227 -13.39 -8.05 4.52
CA ARG A 227 -13.02 -9.22 5.32
C ARG A 227 -13.86 -9.38 6.61
N ASP A 228 -14.27 -8.26 7.18
CA ASP A 228 -14.89 -8.21 8.51
C ASP A 228 -16.43 -8.17 8.41
N SER A 229 -16.99 -8.07 7.21
CA SER A 229 -18.44 -8.13 6.96
C SER A 229 -18.91 -9.56 6.73
N ASN A 230 -20.17 -9.80 7.08
CA ASN A 230 -20.88 -10.95 6.54
C ASN A 230 -20.98 -10.78 5.01
N SER A 231 -20.44 -11.71 4.26
CA SER A 231 -20.45 -11.68 2.78
C SER A 231 -21.81 -12.06 2.18
N CYS A 232 -22.88 -12.05 2.98
CA CYS A 232 -24.26 -12.32 2.55
C CYS A 232 -25.07 -11.02 2.60
N PHE A 233 -25.64 -10.63 1.46
CA PHE A 233 -26.42 -9.40 1.31
C PHE A 233 -27.84 -9.75 0.90
N HIS A 234 -28.85 -9.24 1.61
CA HIS A 234 -30.25 -9.37 1.26
C HIS A 234 -30.74 -8.14 0.53
N ILE A 235 -31.18 -8.32 -0.73
CA ILE A 235 -31.64 -7.23 -1.58
C ILE A 235 -33.08 -7.46 -1.98
N VAL A 236 -33.93 -6.49 -1.68
CA VAL A 236 -35.34 -6.52 -2.08
C VAL A 236 -35.48 -5.78 -3.40
N ILE A 237 -36.17 -6.40 -4.39
CA ILE A 237 -36.39 -5.94 -5.75
C ILE A 237 -37.84 -5.41 -5.93
#